data_7b20b6c8f9fdc4e8212ab4ffd84f61ee
#
_entry.id   7b20b6c8f9fdc4e8212ab4ffd84f61ee
#
_cell.length_a   1.000
_cell.length_b   1.000
_cell.length_c   1.000
_cell.angle_alpha   90.00
_cell.angle_beta   90.00
_cell.angle_gamma   90.00
#
_symmetry.space_group_name_H-M   'P 1'
#
loop_
_entity.id
_entity.type
_entity.pdbx_description
1 polymer ?
#
loop_
_entity_poly.entity_id
_entity_poly.type
_entity_poly.pdbx_seq_one_letter_code
_entity_poly.pdbx_strand_id
1 'polypeptide(L)'
;MNGQTSDEGGQGARKRGLQVCVQTGVGNMNENMAALPGAFAERMQRLLGGEYEAFEASYGQGRQYGLRRNMLKGSEEQFIRVMPFPLEKISWAREGYYYDAAACPGRHVLHEAGAYYIQEPSAMAAVEALAPKPGERILDLCAAPGGKSTQIAGRMQGQGLLVSNEVIGERARILSQNVERMGVAGCVVCSEKPERIASLFPAFFDRVLVDAPCSGEGMFRKEEAARGEWSPETVQMCAERQALILEEAAKTVRPGGVLVYSTCTFSPEENEGTVSAFLRMHEEYHIEETALEDMLSPGRAEWTGQPAAGIGHTLRLWPHLVRGEGHYIARLRKRGHCEDTLSAYGVREAATQKSARKNEVRTPEGKNGVSENGLWQITGEKKLCKLMEGFLREDLEICETWMTRHPGRLVRFGDQIYLMPEEMISLKGIKVLRPGLQLATEKKNRFEPAHALALSLLTGDSGRMYGVTEQEAAAYLRGESIA
;
A
#
# COMPACT_ATOMS: atom_id res chain seq x y z
N MET A 1 39.49 15.76 -55.33
CA MET A 1 40.30 16.71 -54.57
C MET A 1 39.49 17.07 -53.33
N ASN A 2 39.83 16.44 -52.23
CA ASN A 2 40.31 17.04 -50.99
C ASN A 2 39.32 18.04 -50.40
N GLY A 3 38.91 17.91 -49.22
CA GLY A 3 39.50 17.46 -47.97
C GLY A 3 38.51 17.37 -46.83
N GLN A 4 38.91 16.56 -45.94
CA GLN A 4 38.74 16.38 -44.54
C GLN A 4 38.53 17.66 -43.73
N THR A 5 37.72 17.60 -42.68
CA THR A 5 38.13 17.58 -41.23
C THR A 5 36.92 17.51 -40.32
N SER A 6 36.87 16.49 -39.48
CA SER A 6 36.94 16.42 -37.99
C SER A 6 35.80 17.15 -37.25
N ASP A 7 34.88 16.40 -36.65
CA ASP A 7 34.92 15.88 -35.29
C ASP A 7 34.80 16.93 -34.18
N GLU A 8 33.65 16.95 -33.49
CA GLU A 8 33.60 17.15 -32.05
C GLU A 8 32.21 16.77 -31.52
N GLY A 9 32.25 15.92 -30.51
CA GLY A 9 31.09 15.34 -29.88
C GLY A 9 30.33 16.33 -28.97
N GLY A 10 29.02 16.27 -29.04
CA GLY A 10 28.12 16.94 -28.14
C GLY A 10 27.13 15.93 -27.57
N GLN A 11 27.30 15.58 -26.32
CA GLN A 11 26.37 14.71 -25.56
C GLN A 11 24.99 15.36 -25.51
N GLY A 12 24.08 14.87 -26.31
CA GLY A 12 22.67 15.25 -26.28
C GLY A 12 21.93 14.49 -25.19
N ALA A 13 21.64 15.14 -24.07
CA ALA A 13 20.69 14.66 -23.07
C ALA A 13 19.31 14.50 -23.73
N ARG A 14 18.86 13.25 -23.86
CA ARG A 14 17.49 12.93 -24.32
C ARG A 14 16.49 13.39 -23.27
N LYS A 15 15.88 14.54 -23.49
CA LYS A 15 14.63 14.96 -22.85
C LYS A 15 13.56 13.95 -23.29
N ARG A 16 13.15 13.06 -22.39
CA ARG A 16 11.89 12.30 -22.56
C ARG A 16 10.76 13.29 -22.38
N GLY A 17 10.15 13.71 -23.47
CA GLY A 17 8.94 14.51 -23.45
C GLY A 17 7.81 13.73 -22.79
N LEU A 18 7.18 14.31 -21.79
CA LEU A 18 5.85 13.89 -21.33
C LEU A 18 4.89 14.01 -22.52
N GLN A 19 4.40 12.87 -22.97
CA GLN A 19 3.32 12.82 -23.94
C GLN A 19 2.03 13.25 -23.25
N VAL A 20 1.65 14.52 -23.43
CA VAL A 20 0.41 15.09 -22.95
C VAL A 20 -0.71 14.53 -23.84
N CYS A 21 -1.48 13.58 -23.32
CA CYS A 21 -2.76 13.23 -23.90
C CYS A 21 -3.74 14.39 -23.69
N VAL A 22 -3.83 15.29 -24.68
CA VAL A 22 -4.94 16.23 -24.81
C VAL A 22 -6.10 15.45 -25.44
N GLN A 23 -7.00 14.92 -24.64
CA GLN A 23 -8.33 14.54 -25.12
C GLN A 23 -9.23 15.79 -25.12
N THR A 24 -9.22 16.50 -26.24
CA THR A 24 -10.31 17.40 -26.62
C THR A 24 -11.36 16.53 -27.32
N GLY A 25 -12.53 16.40 -26.70
CA GLY A 25 -13.65 15.73 -27.37
C GLY A 25 -14.78 15.48 -26.38
N VAL A 26 -15.73 16.41 -26.32
CA VAL A 26 -17.12 16.08 -26.02
C VAL A 26 -17.63 15.29 -27.22
N GLY A 27 -17.30 14.02 -27.27
CA GLY A 27 -17.83 13.06 -28.24
C GLY A 27 -18.94 12.27 -27.58
N ASN A 28 -20.03 12.06 -28.31
CA ASN A 28 -21.17 11.22 -27.93
C ASN A 28 -20.76 9.96 -27.20
N MET A 29 -21.13 9.84 -25.92
CA MET A 29 -20.77 8.73 -25.02
C MET A 29 -21.59 7.45 -25.28
N ASN A 30 -21.97 7.13 -26.50
CA ASN A 30 -22.84 5.98 -26.79
C ASN A 30 -22.36 5.03 -27.90
N GLU A 31 -21.15 5.10 -28.42
CA GLU A 31 -20.82 4.26 -29.59
C GLU A 31 -19.51 3.48 -29.54
N ASN A 32 -18.87 3.16 -28.39
CA ASN A 32 -17.76 2.16 -28.41
C ASN A 32 -17.41 1.61 -27.04
N MET A 33 -18.37 1.08 -26.30
CA MET A 33 -17.97 0.15 -25.23
C MET A 33 -17.71 -1.21 -25.89
N ALA A 34 -16.44 -1.62 -25.94
CA ALA A 34 -16.08 -2.97 -26.38
C ALA A 34 -16.91 -4.00 -25.59
N ALA A 35 -17.53 -4.93 -26.30
CA ALA A 35 -18.38 -5.97 -25.72
C ALA A 35 -17.60 -6.75 -24.63
N LEU A 36 -18.30 -7.21 -23.61
CA LEU A 36 -17.75 -8.15 -22.63
C LEU A 36 -17.28 -9.43 -23.35
N PRO A 37 -16.22 -10.11 -22.89
CA PRO A 37 -15.83 -11.40 -23.45
C PRO A 37 -17.02 -12.38 -23.42
N GLY A 38 -17.34 -13.01 -24.55
CA GLY A 38 -18.55 -13.86 -24.68
C GLY A 38 -18.60 -14.96 -23.61
N ALA A 39 -17.51 -15.65 -23.38
CA ALA A 39 -17.44 -16.69 -22.34
C ALA A 39 -17.62 -16.13 -20.90
N PHE A 40 -17.19 -14.89 -20.64
CA PHE A 40 -17.46 -14.19 -19.39
C PHE A 40 -18.96 -13.87 -19.24
N ALA A 41 -19.58 -13.28 -20.26
CA ALA A 41 -21.00 -12.94 -20.24
C ALA A 41 -21.88 -14.18 -20.03
N GLU A 42 -21.66 -15.27 -20.78
CA GLU A 42 -22.37 -16.54 -20.62
C GLU A 42 -22.20 -17.14 -19.21
N ARG A 43 -21.00 -17.03 -18.66
CA ARG A 43 -20.70 -17.49 -17.30
C ARG A 43 -21.47 -16.66 -16.25
N MET A 44 -21.40 -15.33 -16.33
CA MET A 44 -22.09 -14.46 -15.41
C MET A 44 -23.60 -14.59 -15.50
N GLN A 45 -24.15 -14.81 -16.70
CA GLN A 45 -25.57 -15.09 -16.89
C GLN A 45 -26.02 -16.36 -16.14
N ARG A 46 -25.22 -17.42 -16.19
CA ARG A 46 -25.51 -18.66 -15.43
C ARG A 46 -25.41 -18.46 -13.93
N LEU A 47 -24.40 -17.69 -13.45
CA LEU A 47 -24.16 -17.49 -12.03
C LEU A 47 -25.17 -16.53 -11.39
N LEU A 48 -25.50 -15.43 -12.05
CA LEU A 48 -26.35 -14.38 -11.51
C LEU A 48 -27.84 -14.61 -11.78
N GLY A 49 -28.18 -15.43 -12.81
CA GLY A 49 -29.58 -15.67 -13.15
C GLY A 49 -30.35 -14.37 -13.37
N GLY A 50 -31.39 -14.12 -12.58
CA GLY A 50 -32.21 -12.92 -12.69
C GLY A 50 -31.51 -11.60 -12.35
N GLU A 51 -30.33 -11.61 -11.72
CA GLU A 51 -29.54 -10.42 -11.45
C GLU A 51 -28.68 -9.99 -12.67
N TYR A 52 -28.55 -10.85 -13.70
CA TYR A 52 -27.62 -10.63 -14.82
C TYR A 52 -27.93 -9.37 -15.62
N GLU A 53 -29.20 -9.08 -15.95
CA GLU A 53 -29.58 -7.88 -16.72
C GLU A 53 -29.11 -6.60 -16.02
N ALA A 54 -29.30 -6.51 -14.69
CA ALA A 54 -28.84 -5.34 -13.91
C ALA A 54 -27.32 -5.26 -13.88
N PHE A 55 -26.65 -6.41 -13.75
CA PHE A 55 -25.19 -6.51 -13.79
C PHE A 55 -24.63 -6.06 -15.15
N GLU A 56 -25.15 -6.58 -16.26
CA GLU A 56 -24.74 -6.20 -17.61
C GLU A 56 -25.00 -4.71 -17.88
N ALA A 57 -26.18 -4.20 -17.51
CA ALA A 57 -26.53 -2.79 -17.65
C ALA A 57 -25.58 -1.87 -16.88
N SER A 58 -24.97 -2.35 -15.77
CA SER A 58 -24.00 -1.56 -15.01
C SER A 58 -22.74 -1.22 -15.81
N TYR A 59 -22.37 -2.01 -16.80
CA TYR A 59 -21.24 -1.74 -17.70
C TYR A 59 -21.54 -0.59 -18.69
N GLY A 60 -22.80 -0.28 -18.95
CA GLY A 60 -23.23 0.92 -19.70
C GLY A 60 -23.18 2.21 -18.87
N GLN A 61 -23.05 2.10 -17.56
CA GLN A 61 -22.87 3.25 -16.68
C GLN A 61 -21.40 3.67 -16.65
N GLY A 62 -21.12 4.96 -16.60
CA GLY A 62 -19.77 5.49 -16.53
C GLY A 62 -18.99 4.94 -15.31
N ARG A 63 -17.65 4.91 -15.44
CA ARG A 63 -16.72 4.53 -14.37
C ARG A 63 -16.97 5.35 -13.11
N GLN A 64 -16.85 4.72 -11.94
CA GLN A 64 -16.94 5.41 -10.67
C GLN A 64 -15.55 5.93 -10.23
N TYR A 65 -15.52 7.18 -9.80
CA TYR A 65 -14.28 7.85 -9.38
C TYR A 65 -14.28 8.05 -7.88
N GLY A 66 -13.22 7.60 -7.22
CA GLY A 66 -13.05 7.72 -5.78
C GLY A 66 -11.67 8.24 -5.38
N LEU A 67 -11.64 8.91 -4.27
CA LEU A 67 -10.42 9.27 -3.58
C LEU A 67 -10.56 8.99 -2.08
N ARG A 68 -9.45 8.85 -1.41
CA ARG A 68 -9.39 8.59 0.03
C ARG A 68 -8.53 9.64 0.71
N ARG A 69 -9.11 10.33 1.71
CA ARG A 69 -8.40 11.29 2.54
C ARG A 69 -7.20 10.63 3.24
N ASN A 70 -6.11 11.35 3.33
CA ASN A 70 -4.95 10.93 4.12
C ASN A 70 -5.14 11.33 5.59
N MET A 71 -5.38 10.34 6.45
CA MET A 71 -5.56 10.56 7.89
C MET A 71 -4.30 11.11 8.58
N LEU A 72 -3.13 10.98 7.97
CA LEU A 72 -1.86 11.50 8.49
C LEU A 72 -1.71 13.01 8.26
N LYS A 73 -2.62 13.66 7.52
CA LYS A 73 -2.53 15.08 7.07
C LYS A 73 -3.58 16.01 7.69
N GLY A 74 -4.10 15.69 8.86
CA GLY A 74 -5.04 16.54 9.58
C GLY A 74 -6.47 16.00 9.66
N SER A 75 -7.40 16.81 10.17
CA SER A 75 -8.78 16.40 10.39
C SER A 75 -9.62 16.30 9.11
N GLU A 76 -10.77 15.65 9.19
CA GLU A 76 -11.72 15.54 8.07
C GLU A 76 -12.29 16.92 7.70
N GLU A 77 -12.59 17.76 8.67
CA GLU A 77 -13.12 19.12 8.46
C GLU A 77 -12.10 20.00 7.74
N GLN A 78 -10.81 19.89 8.11
CA GLN A 78 -9.74 20.61 7.43
C GLN A 78 -9.62 20.15 5.99
N PHE A 79 -9.65 18.83 5.75
CA PHE A 79 -9.58 18.24 4.42
C PHE A 79 -10.74 18.74 3.52
N ILE A 80 -11.98 18.62 3.98
CA ILE A 80 -13.16 19.06 3.21
C ILE A 80 -13.11 20.55 2.89
N ARG A 81 -12.63 21.37 3.84
CA ARG A 81 -12.54 22.85 3.66
C ARG A 81 -11.60 23.25 2.53
N VAL A 82 -10.50 22.52 2.34
CA VAL A 82 -9.47 22.87 1.34
C VAL A 82 -9.69 22.21 -0.02
N MET A 83 -10.66 21.29 -0.13
CA MET A 83 -10.92 20.62 -1.41
C MET A 83 -11.57 21.56 -2.42
N PRO A 84 -11.02 21.69 -3.65
CA PRO A 84 -11.50 22.63 -4.65
C PRO A 84 -12.71 22.12 -5.44
N PHE A 85 -13.21 20.93 -5.14
CA PHE A 85 -14.36 20.29 -5.81
C PHE A 85 -15.22 19.53 -4.80
N PRO A 86 -16.52 19.34 -5.13
CA PRO A 86 -17.43 18.61 -4.25
C PRO A 86 -17.02 17.15 -4.03
N LEU A 87 -17.24 16.68 -2.81
CA LEU A 87 -17.01 15.30 -2.38
C LEU A 87 -18.29 14.69 -1.82
N GLU A 88 -18.60 13.44 -2.19
CA GLU A 88 -19.69 12.65 -1.64
C GLU A 88 -19.13 11.44 -0.89
N LYS A 89 -19.60 11.19 0.32
CA LYS A 89 -19.07 10.11 1.19
C LYS A 89 -19.33 8.72 0.59
N ILE A 90 -18.35 7.82 0.67
CA ILE A 90 -18.53 6.40 0.38
C ILE A 90 -18.97 5.71 1.67
N SER A 91 -20.12 5.01 1.65
CA SER A 91 -20.74 4.44 2.85
C SER A 91 -19.90 3.38 3.55
N TRP A 92 -19.18 2.54 2.79
CA TRP A 92 -18.35 1.45 3.32
C TRP A 92 -16.88 1.82 3.54
N ALA A 93 -16.48 3.06 3.27
CA ALA A 93 -15.10 3.49 3.42
C ALA A 93 -15.02 4.79 4.23
N ARG A 94 -14.55 4.69 5.48
CA ARG A 94 -14.56 5.80 6.45
C ARG A 94 -13.91 7.08 5.93
N GLU A 95 -12.81 7.00 5.17
CA GLU A 95 -12.10 8.14 4.59
C GLU A 95 -12.32 8.27 3.07
N GLY A 96 -13.25 7.49 2.52
CA GLY A 96 -13.54 7.43 1.09
C GLY A 96 -14.56 8.45 0.65
N TYR A 97 -14.33 9.02 -0.56
CA TYR A 97 -15.23 9.98 -1.19
C TYR A 97 -15.31 9.72 -2.68
N TYR A 98 -16.51 9.87 -3.24
CA TYR A 98 -16.70 10.01 -4.68
C TYR A 98 -16.40 11.45 -5.10
N TYR A 99 -15.95 11.61 -6.34
CA TYR A 99 -15.77 12.91 -6.98
C TYR A 99 -16.17 12.84 -8.46
N ASP A 100 -16.48 13.99 -9.06
CA ASP A 100 -16.81 14.09 -10.48
C ASP A 100 -15.54 13.96 -11.34
N ALA A 101 -15.65 13.26 -12.49
CA ALA A 101 -14.54 13.04 -13.44
C ALA A 101 -13.86 14.34 -13.89
N ALA A 102 -14.63 15.43 -14.03
CA ALA A 102 -14.13 16.74 -14.45
C ALA A 102 -13.19 17.39 -13.41
N ALA A 103 -13.21 16.93 -12.14
CA ALA A 103 -12.38 17.47 -11.08
C ALA A 103 -10.87 17.21 -11.27
N CYS A 104 -10.50 16.19 -12.07
CA CYS A 104 -9.10 15.85 -12.38
C CYS A 104 -8.13 15.91 -11.18
N PRO A 105 -8.44 15.28 -10.04
CA PRO A 105 -7.70 15.45 -8.77
C PRO A 105 -6.20 15.13 -8.87
N GLY A 106 -5.79 14.28 -9.81
CA GLY A 106 -4.37 13.95 -10.03
C GLY A 106 -3.51 15.10 -10.54
N ARG A 107 -4.11 16.24 -10.92
CA ARG A 107 -3.40 17.45 -11.38
C ARG A 107 -3.31 18.52 -10.31
N HIS A 108 -3.92 18.30 -9.15
CA HIS A 108 -4.01 19.30 -8.10
C HIS A 108 -2.81 19.23 -7.14
N VAL A 109 -2.37 20.39 -6.64
CA VAL A 109 -1.24 20.47 -5.69
C VAL A 109 -1.43 19.63 -4.42
N LEU A 110 -2.67 19.49 -3.95
CA LEU A 110 -3.00 18.66 -2.79
C LEU A 110 -2.75 17.17 -3.03
N HIS A 111 -2.81 16.70 -4.29
CA HIS A 111 -2.43 15.33 -4.63
C HIS A 111 -0.93 15.11 -4.43
N GLU A 112 -0.10 16.01 -4.94
CA GLU A 112 1.35 15.94 -4.77
C GLU A 112 1.77 16.13 -3.31
N ALA A 113 1.06 16.97 -2.55
CA ALA A 113 1.24 17.12 -1.11
C ALA A 113 0.76 15.90 -0.30
N GLY A 114 0.20 14.88 -0.95
CA GLY A 114 -0.27 13.66 -0.29
C GLY A 114 -1.52 13.83 0.58
N ALA A 115 -2.34 14.87 0.35
CA ALA A 115 -3.57 15.11 1.11
C ALA A 115 -4.61 13.99 0.88
N TYR A 116 -4.56 13.32 -0.25
CA TYR A 116 -5.43 12.20 -0.61
C TYR A 116 -4.74 11.22 -1.57
N TYR A 117 -5.30 10.03 -1.65
CA TYR A 117 -4.96 8.98 -2.61
C TYR A 117 -6.16 8.73 -3.53
N ILE A 118 -5.96 8.75 -4.85
CA ILE A 118 -7.00 8.40 -5.84
C ILE A 118 -7.12 6.88 -5.85
N GLN A 119 -8.27 6.36 -5.43
CA GLN A 119 -8.50 4.93 -5.28
C GLN A 119 -9.91 4.57 -5.75
N GLU A 120 -10.03 3.43 -6.40
CA GLU A 120 -11.31 2.85 -6.77
C GLU A 120 -12.14 2.55 -5.50
N PRO A 121 -13.43 2.94 -5.48
CA PRO A 121 -14.26 2.83 -4.26
C PRO A 121 -14.33 1.43 -3.65
N SER A 122 -14.52 0.36 -4.46
CA SER A 122 -14.64 -1.01 -3.95
C SER A 122 -13.35 -1.50 -3.29
N ALA A 123 -12.19 -1.11 -3.85
CA ALA A 123 -10.88 -1.50 -3.33
C ALA A 123 -10.58 -0.97 -1.92
N MET A 124 -11.31 0.07 -1.47
CA MET A 124 -11.16 0.61 -0.10
C MET A 124 -11.72 -0.34 0.96
N ALA A 125 -12.71 -1.17 0.62
CA ALA A 125 -13.38 -2.08 1.56
C ALA A 125 -12.47 -3.15 2.15
N ALA A 126 -11.43 -3.60 1.42
CA ALA A 126 -10.49 -4.62 1.91
C ALA A 126 -9.75 -4.18 3.19
N VAL A 127 -9.35 -2.91 3.29
CA VAL A 127 -8.69 -2.38 4.49
C VAL A 127 -9.69 -2.10 5.61
N GLU A 128 -10.94 -1.76 5.29
CA GLU A 128 -12.00 -1.68 6.29
C GLU A 128 -12.24 -3.06 6.94
N ALA A 129 -12.28 -4.14 6.14
CA ALA A 129 -12.36 -5.51 6.64
C ALA A 129 -11.11 -5.92 7.45
N LEU A 130 -9.92 -5.47 7.05
CA LEU A 130 -8.67 -5.70 7.79
C LEU A 130 -8.73 -5.02 9.17
N ALA A 131 -9.35 -3.85 9.28
CA ALA A 131 -9.51 -3.04 10.48
C ALA A 131 -8.17 -2.80 11.24
N PRO A 132 -7.15 -2.17 10.60
CA PRO A 132 -5.87 -1.89 11.21
C PRO A 132 -5.98 -1.04 12.46
N LYS A 133 -5.09 -1.26 13.46
CA LYS A 133 -5.03 -0.49 14.70
C LYS A 133 -3.62 0.09 14.91
N PRO A 134 -3.51 1.25 15.58
CA PRO A 134 -2.22 1.78 16.00
C PRO A 134 -1.41 0.77 16.83
N GLY A 135 -0.10 0.72 16.61
CA GLY A 135 0.83 -0.15 17.32
C GLY A 135 0.91 -1.60 16.82
N GLU A 136 0.07 -2.00 15.85
CA GLU A 136 0.12 -3.35 15.27
C GLU A 136 1.28 -3.51 14.25
N ARG A 137 1.70 -4.76 14.05
CA ARG A 137 2.59 -5.17 12.97
C ARG A 137 1.74 -5.73 11.83
N ILE A 138 1.77 -5.07 10.68
CA ILE A 138 0.89 -5.39 9.55
C ILE A 138 1.72 -5.68 8.30
N LEU A 139 1.33 -6.71 7.57
CA LEU A 139 1.88 -7.06 6.26
C LEU A 139 0.83 -6.78 5.17
N ASP A 140 1.20 -6.01 4.16
CA ASP A 140 0.53 -5.94 2.86
C ASP A 140 1.39 -6.71 1.85
N LEU A 141 1.00 -7.94 1.52
CA LEU A 141 1.87 -8.90 0.82
C LEU A 141 1.95 -8.67 -0.69
N CYS A 142 0.89 -8.09 -1.30
CA CYS A 142 0.79 -7.78 -2.74
C CYS A 142 0.45 -6.30 -2.92
N ALA A 143 1.32 -5.41 -2.44
CA ALA A 143 0.98 -4.06 -2.02
C ALA A 143 0.85 -3.02 -3.16
N ALA A 144 1.49 -3.25 -4.32
CA ALA A 144 1.54 -2.23 -5.37
C ALA A 144 0.17 -2.00 -6.05
N PRO A 145 -0.16 -0.75 -6.36
CA PRO A 145 0.70 0.44 -6.34
C PRO A 145 0.75 1.21 -5.01
N GLY A 146 0.11 0.74 -3.91
CA GLY A 146 0.19 1.34 -2.58
C GLY A 146 -1.12 1.93 -2.04
N GLY A 147 -2.24 1.78 -2.76
CA GLY A 147 -3.54 2.27 -2.30
C GLY A 147 -3.96 1.68 -0.96
N LYS A 148 -3.85 0.36 -0.80
CA LYS A 148 -4.19 -0.35 0.43
C LYS A 148 -3.13 -0.12 1.51
N SER A 149 -1.82 -0.18 1.19
CA SER A 149 -0.74 0.15 2.12
C SER A 149 -0.89 1.53 2.76
N THR A 150 -1.19 2.56 1.96
CA THR A 150 -1.36 3.93 2.47
C THR A 150 -2.66 4.12 3.27
N GLN A 151 -3.69 3.31 3.00
CA GLN A 151 -4.90 3.25 3.82
C GLN A 151 -4.60 2.60 5.18
N ILE A 152 -3.87 1.48 5.20
CA ILE A 152 -3.40 0.82 6.42
C ILE A 152 -2.58 1.80 7.27
N ALA A 153 -1.58 2.47 6.67
CA ALA A 153 -0.73 3.43 7.37
C ALA A 153 -1.54 4.58 7.99
N GLY A 154 -2.55 5.10 7.29
CA GLY A 154 -3.45 6.12 7.82
C GLY A 154 -4.21 5.64 9.06
N ARG A 155 -4.71 4.39 9.06
CA ARG A 155 -5.40 3.77 10.20
C ARG A 155 -4.48 3.49 11.38
N MET A 156 -3.22 3.14 11.11
CA MET A 156 -2.19 2.96 12.13
C MET A 156 -1.74 4.27 12.78
N GLN A 157 -2.08 5.42 12.21
CA GLN A 157 -1.74 6.76 12.74
C GLN A 157 -0.23 6.94 12.98
N GLY A 158 0.61 6.33 12.14
CA GLY A 158 2.06 6.38 12.25
C GLY A 158 2.67 5.53 13.37
N GLN A 159 1.89 4.68 14.05
CA GLN A 159 2.33 3.81 15.14
C GLN A 159 2.40 2.36 14.69
N GLY A 160 3.43 1.64 15.13
CA GLY A 160 3.68 0.23 14.78
C GLY A 160 4.45 0.06 13.47
N LEU A 161 4.40 -1.13 12.90
CA LEU A 161 5.15 -1.52 11.70
C LEU A 161 4.21 -1.93 10.57
N LEU A 162 4.35 -1.26 9.42
CA LEU A 162 3.80 -1.73 8.16
C LEU A 162 4.93 -2.28 7.27
N VAL A 163 4.84 -3.54 6.87
CA VAL A 163 5.68 -4.11 5.81
C VAL A 163 4.83 -4.21 4.54
N SER A 164 5.22 -3.48 3.50
CA SER A 164 4.55 -3.50 2.20
C SER A 164 5.44 -4.19 1.19
N ASN A 165 5.00 -5.32 0.67
CA ASN A 165 5.78 -6.14 -0.25
C ASN A 165 5.18 -6.17 -1.66
N GLU A 166 6.02 -6.16 -2.67
CA GLU A 166 5.63 -6.36 -4.07
C GLU A 166 6.75 -7.10 -4.81
N VAL A 167 6.42 -8.25 -5.36
CA VAL A 167 7.41 -9.13 -6.01
C VAL A 167 8.03 -8.50 -7.27
N ILE A 168 7.27 -7.68 -8.00
CA ILE A 168 7.71 -7.01 -9.23
C ILE A 168 8.41 -5.70 -8.87
N GLY A 169 9.74 -5.65 -9.07
CA GLY A 169 10.58 -4.54 -8.62
C GLY A 169 10.18 -3.16 -9.16
N GLU A 170 9.67 -3.07 -10.40
CA GLU A 170 9.19 -1.80 -10.96
C GLU A 170 7.91 -1.32 -10.25
N ARG A 171 6.97 -2.23 -9.98
CA ARG A 171 5.77 -1.92 -9.21
C ARG A 171 6.10 -1.57 -7.76
N ALA A 172 7.11 -2.23 -7.16
CA ALA A 172 7.60 -1.90 -5.81
C ALA A 172 8.20 -0.49 -5.74
N ARG A 173 8.81 0.03 -6.82
CA ARG A 173 9.26 1.43 -6.89
C ARG A 173 8.09 2.41 -6.87
N ILE A 174 7.00 2.12 -7.62
CA ILE A 174 5.78 2.93 -7.62
C ILE A 174 5.15 2.92 -6.22
N LEU A 175 5.09 1.76 -5.58
CA LEU A 175 4.65 1.62 -4.18
C LEU A 175 5.47 2.51 -3.25
N SER A 176 6.80 2.48 -3.33
CA SER A 176 7.70 3.31 -2.52
C SER A 176 7.45 4.82 -2.73
N GLN A 177 7.23 5.25 -3.99
CA GLN A 177 6.90 6.64 -4.30
C GLN A 177 5.55 7.07 -3.70
N ASN A 178 4.54 6.21 -3.76
CA ASN A 178 3.23 6.50 -3.16
C ASN A 178 3.28 6.53 -1.63
N VAL A 179 4.05 5.63 -1.00
CA VAL A 179 4.31 5.65 0.45
C VAL A 179 4.98 6.97 0.85
N GLU A 180 5.95 7.43 0.06
CA GLU A 180 6.62 8.72 0.26
C GLU A 180 5.66 9.89 0.13
N ARG A 181 4.96 10.00 -1.01
CA ARG A 181 4.02 11.07 -1.30
C ARG A 181 2.94 11.21 -0.21
N MET A 182 2.50 10.11 0.36
CA MET A 182 1.53 10.12 1.46
C MET A 182 2.14 10.44 2.83
N GLY A 183 3.46 10.65 2.93
CA GLY A 183 4.15 11.02 4.17
C GLY A 183 4.17 9.91 5.22
N VAL A 184 4.18 8.65 4.79
CA VAL A 184 4.14 7.50 5.70
C VAL A 184 5.52 7.24 6.31
N ALA A 185 5.63 7.31 7.63
CA ALA A 185 6.87 7.09 8.37
C ALA A 185 7.09 5.62 8.75
N GLY A 186 6.07 4.94 9.26
CA GLY A 186 6.13 3.58 9.82
C GLY A 186 6.08 2.44 8.80
N CYS A 187 6.56 2.65 7.55
CA CYS A 187 6.45 1.66 6.48
C CYS A 187 7.82 1.22 5.93
N VAL A 188 8.02 -0.09 5.86
CA VAL A 188 9.16 -0.73 5.18
C VAL A 188 8.66 -1.30 3.85
N VAL A 189 9.26 -0.90 2.72
CA VAL A 189 8.91 -1.40 1.40
C VAL A 189 9.94 -2.42 0.94
N CYS A 190 9.47 -3.63 0.61
CA CYS A 190 10.27 -4.77 0.16
C CYS A 190 9.90 -5.19 -1.27
N SER A 191 10.81 -5.93 -1.93
CA SER A 191 10.54 -6.61 -3.20
C SER A 191 11.01 -8.06 -3.13
N GLU A 192 10.19 -8.90 -2.49
CA GLU A 192 10.50 -10.30 -2.22
C GLU A 192 9.36 -11.22 -2.67
N LYS A 193 9.68 -12.50 -2.89
CA LYS A 193 8.69 -13.54 -3.08
C LYS A 193 7.96 -13.85 -1.76
N PRO A 194 6.68 -14.27 -1.80
CA PRO A 194 5.91 -14.63 -0.60
C PRO A 194 6.63 -15.64 0.31
N GLU A 195 7.27 -16.66 -0.25
CA GLU A 195 8.00 -17.71 0.48
C GLU A 195 9.18 -17.11 1.27
N ARG A 196 9.81 -16.08 0.71
CA ARG A 196 10.91 -15.40 1.38
C ARG A 196 10.39 -14.57 2.56
N ILE A 197 9.30 -13.83 2.38
CA ILE A 197 8.63 -13.09 3.46
C ILE A 197 8.21 -14.06 4.58
N ALA A 198 7.58 -15.19 4.24
CA ALA A 198 7.17 -16.21 5.22
C ALA A 198 8.35 -16.76 6.01
N SER A 199 9.50 -17.03 5.35
CA SER A 199 10.70 -17.53 6.01
C SER A 199 11.34 -16.55 6.98
N LEU A 200 11.20 -15.24 6.73
CA LEU A 200 11.78 -14.17 7.53
C LEU A 200 10.88 -13.72 8.68
N PHE A 201 9.57 -13.83 8.53
CA PHE A 201 8.58 -13.34 9.48
C PHE A 201 7.56 -14.43 9.90
N PRO A 202 7.98 -15.62 10.36
CA PRO A 202 7.06 -16.69 10.77
C PRO A 202 6.25 -16.27 12.01
N ALA A 203 4.91 -16.31 11.93
CA ALA A 203 3.97 -15.95 13.01
C ALA A 203 4.25 -14.55 13.63
N PHE A 204 4.58 -13.58 12.80
CA PHE A 204 5.06 -12.27 13.25
C PHE A 204 3.98 -11.18 13.24
N PHE A 205 3.10 -11.17 12.23
CA PHE A 205 2.16 -10.08 11.99
C PHE A 205 0.84 -10.25 12.73
N ASP A 206 0.34 -9.14 13.26
CA ASP A 206 -1.00 -9.06 13.87
C ASP A 206 -2.08 -9.18 12.81
N ARG A 207 -1.83 -8.54 11.64
CA ARG A 207 -2.71 -8.59 10.47
C ARG A 207 -1.91 -8.76 9.19
N VAL A 208 -2.49 -9.50 8.25
CA VAL A 208 -1.93 -9.70 6.91
C VAL A 208 -3.02 -9.40 5.89
N LEU A 209 -2.69 -8.58 4.90
CA LEU A 209 -3.53 -8.35 3.71
C LEU A 209 -2.92 -9.06 2.52
N VAL A 210 -3.74 -9.82 1.82
CA VAL A 210 -3.44 -10.42 0.53
C VAL A 210 -4.45 -9.89 -0.48
N ASP A 211 -4.15 -8.74 -1.09
CA ASP A 211 -4.87 -8.26 -2.27
C ASP A 211 -4.29 -8.97 -3.48
N ALA A 212 -4.82 -10.15 -3.77
CA ALA A 212 -4.18 -11.11 -4.63
C ALA A 212 -4.21 -10.71 -6.13
N PRO A 213 -3.12 -10.98 -6.89
CA PRO A 213 -3.19 -10.88 -8.33
C PRO A 213 -4.26 -11.83 -8.86
N CYS A 214 -5.20 -11.31 -9.65
CA CYS A 214 -6.40 -12.02 -10.10
C CYS A 214 -6.69 -11.74 -11.59
N SER A 215 -7.71 -12.40 -12.14
CA SER A 215 -8.15 -12.23 -13.53
C SER A 215 -8.72 -10.84 -13.85
N GLY A 216 -9.04 -10.04 -12.82
CA GLY A 216 -9.37 -8.61 -12.97
C GLY A 216 -10.72 -8.31 -13.59
N GLU A 217 -11.71 -9.18 -13.47
CA GLU A 217 -13.06 -9.01 -14.05
C GLU A 217 -13.76 -7.72 -13.59
N GLY A 218 -13.52 -7.30 -12.34
CA GLY A 218 -13.99 -6.01 -11.81
C GLY A 218 -13.27 -4.79 -12.39
N MET A 219 -12.23 -4.99 -13.23
CA MET A 219 -11.53 -3.89 -13.87
C MET A 219 -11.99 -3.62 -15.30
N PHE A 220 -12.91 -4.40 -15.83
CA PHE A 220 -13.35 -4.33 -17.23
C PHE A 220 -13.94 -2.97 -17.65
N ARG A 221 -14.53 -2.19 -16.73
CA ARG A 221 -14.96 -0.81 -17.02
C ARG A 221 -13.80 0.19 -17.03
N LYS A 222 -12.72 -0.14 -16.34
CA LYS A 222 -11.59 0.76 -16.14
C LYS A 222 -10.47 0.53 -17.15
N GLU A 223 -10.22 -0.73 -17.53
CA GLU A 223 -9.08 -1.16 -18.33
C GLU A 223 -9.55 -2.06 -19.47
N GLU A 224 -9.56 -1.54 -20.69
CA GLU A 224 -9.96 -2.29 -21.88
C GLU A 224 -9.03 -3.48 -22.14
N ALA A 225 -7.73 -3.34 -21.85
CA ALA A 225 -6.76 -4.43 -21.98
C ALA A 225 -7.13 -5.65 -21.13
N ALA A 226 -7.70 -5.46 -19.93
CA ALA A 226 -8.12 -6.55 -19.06
C ALA A 226 -9.18 -7.46 -19.71
N ARG A 227 -10.05 -6.91 -20.58
CA ARG A 227 -11.02 -7.70 -21.34
C ARG A 227 -10.35 -8.59 -22.38
N GLY A 228 -9.33 -8.05 -23.06
CA GLY A 228 -8.60 -8.78 -24.11
C GLY A 228 -7.70 -9.90 -23.57
N GLU A 229 -7.25 -9.78 -22.33
CA GLU A 229 -6.37 -10.76 -21.69
C GLU A 229 -7.13 -11.84 -20.89
N TRP A 230 -8.43 -11.64 -20.69
CA TRP A 230 -9.24 -12.55 -19.90
C TRP A 230 -9.60 -13.84 -20.66
N SER A 231 -9.46 -14.97 -19.99
CA SER A 231 -9.96 -16.28 -20.44
C SER A 231 -10.25 -17.17 -19.21
N PRO A 232 -11.04 -18.25 -19.37
CA PRO A 232 -11.22 -19.25 -18.31
C PRO A 232 -9.90 -19.86 -17.81
N GLU A 233 -8.91 -20.02 -18.68
CA GLU A 233 -7.57 -20.54 -18.34
C GLU A 233 -6.81 -19.53 -17.48
N THR A 234 -6.93 -18.23 -17.77
CA THR A 234 -6.35 -17.14 -16.93
C THR A 234 -6.95 -17.16 -15.53
N VAL A 235 -8.27 -17.39 -15.41
CA VAL A 235 -8.95 -17.52 -14.10
C VAL A 235 -8.36 -18.69 -13.30
N GLN A 236 -8.23 -19.87 -13.93
CA GLN A 236 -7.69 -21.06 -13.27
C GLN A 236 -6.24 -20.85 -12.82
N MET A 237 -5.40 -20.29 -13.69
CA MET A 237 -4.00 -19.96 -13.38
C MET A 237 -3.89 -18.95 -12.23
N CYS A 238 -4.80 -17.96 -12.17
CA CYS A 238 -4.85 -17.01 -11.06
C CYS A 238 -5.24 -17.69 -9.76
N ALA A 239 -6.27 -18.55 -9.75
CA ALA A 239 -6.70 -19.30 -8.57
C ALA A 239 -5.57 -20.17 -7.99
N GLU A 240 -4.82 -20.87 -8.85
CA GLU A 240 -3.66 -21.68 -8.44
C GLU A 240 -2.55 -20.81 -7.80
N ARG A 241 -2.25 -19.66 -8.40
CA ARG A 241 -1.27 -18.71 -7.86
C ARG A 241 -1.73 -18.14 -6.51
N GLN A 242 -3.00 -17.82 -6.38
CA GLN A 242 -3.60 -17.29 -5.16
C GLN A 242 -3.52 -18.30 -4.01
N ALA A 243 -3.76 -19.57 -4.28
CA ALA A 243 -3.62 -20.63 -3.29
C ALA A 243 -2.18 -20.69 -2.73
N LEU A 244 -1.16 -20.60 -3.59
CA LEU A 244 0.25 -20.56 -3.16
C LEU A 244 0.57 -19.32 -2.32
N ILE A 245 0.05 -18.16 -2.72
CA ILE A 245 0.26 -16.90 -1.97
C ILE A 245 -0.39 -16.98 -0.59
N LEU A 246 -1.63 -17.50 -0.50
CA LEU A 246 -2.33 -17.68 0.77
C LEU A 246 -1.62 -18.63 1.71
N GLU A 247 -1.08 -19.74 1.19
CA GLU A 247 -0.27 -20.69 1.97
C GLU A 247 0.93 -20.02 2.64
N GLU A 248 1.64 -19.17 1.92
CA GLU A 248 2.77 -18.42 2.47
C GLU A 248 2.33 -17.31 3.42
N ALA A 249 1.24 -16.61 3.11
CA ALA A 249 0.68 -15.58 3.98
C ALA A 249 0.26 -16.15 5.35
N ALA A 250 -0.36 -17.32 5.37
CA ALA A 250 -0.81 -18.00 6.60
C ALA A 250 0.31 -18.25 7.60
N LYS A 251 1.54 -18.52 7.10
CA LYS A 251 2.74 -18.75 7.94
C LYS A 251 3.19 -17.49 8.67
N THR A 252 2.85 -16.32 8.15
CA THR A 252 3.27 -15.02 8.69
C THR A 252 2.33 -14.47 9.77
N VAL A 253 1.08 -14.94 9.81
CA VAL A 253 0.07 -14.52 10.77
C VAL A 253 0.32 -15.17 12.14
N ARG A 254 0.42 -14.34 13.19
CA ARG A 254 0.54 -14.85 14.56
C ARG A 254 -0.74 -15.57 15.04
N PRO A 255 -0.66 -16.43 16.06
CA PRO A 255 -1.87 -16.93 16.72
C PRO A 255 -2.78 -15.77 17.17
N GLY A 256 -4.10 -15.87 16.95
CA GLY A 256 -5.06 -14.79 17.20
C GLY A 256 -5.01 -13.62 16.23
N GLY A 257 -4.16 -13.69 15.18
CA GLY A 257 -4.05 -12.66 14.15
C GLY A 257 -5.15 -12.76 13.08
N VAL A 258 -5.19 -11.78 12.19
CA VAL A 258 -6.18 -11.67 11.09
C VAL A 258 -5.48 -11.78 9.74
N LEU A 259 -6.05 -12.54 8.83
CA LEU A 259 -5.70 -12.59 7.42
C LEU A 259 -6.91 -12.08 6.61
N VAL A 260 -6.73 -11.05 5.80
CA VAL A 260 -7.73 -10.63 4.82
C VAL A 260 -7.24 -10.99 3.44
N TYR A 261 -8.07 -11.75 2.74
CA TYR A 261 -7.91 -12.08 1.33
C TYR A 261 -8.86 -11.23 0.50
N SER A 262 -8.39 -10.62 -0.58
CA SER A 262 -9.22 -9.84 -1.49
C SER A 262 -8.80 -9.99 -2.94
N THR A 263 -9.77 -9.85 -3.85
CA THR A 263 -9.57 -9.84 -5.30
C THR A 263 -10.46 -8.78 -5.95
N CYS A 264 -10.11 -8.34 -7.15
CA CYS A 264 -10.98 -7.53 -8.00
C CYS A 264 -11.61 -8.38 -9.12
N THR A 265 -12.06 -9.61 -8.83
CA THR A 265 -12.72 -10.50 -9.77
C THR A 265 -14.05 -11.01 -9.23
N PHE A 266 -14.93 -11.48 -10.11
CA PHE A 266 -16.21 -12.10 -9.74
C PHE A 266 -16.14 -13.63 -9.74
N SER A 267 -15.06 -14.19 -10.19
CA SER A 267 -14.82 -15.62 -10.40
C SER A 267 -14.94 -16.42 -9.11
N PRO A 268 -15.85 -17.40 -8.99
CA PRO A 268 -15.95 -18.25 -7.81
C PRO A 268 -14.68 -19.05 -7.53
N GLU A 269 -13.96 -19.47 -8.56
CA GLU A 269 -12.71 -20.25 -8.45
C GLU A 269 -11.64 -19.47 -7.71
N GLU A 270 -11.54 -18.15 -8.00
CA GLU A 270 -10.58 -17.25 -7.36
C GLU A 270 -11.06 -16.76 -5.99
N ASN A 271 -12.34 -16.83 -5.70
CA ASN A 271 -12.99 -16.26 -4.53
C ASN A 271 -13.40 -17.35 -3.52
N GLU A 272 -14.67 -17.75 -3.49
CA GLU A 272 -15.20 -18.75 -2.54
C GLU A 272 -14.50 -20.10 -2.66
N GLY A 273 -14.11 -20.49 -3.87
CA GLY A 273 -13.38 -21.74 -4.13
C GLY A 273 -12.01 -21.74 -3.47
N THR A 274 -11.24 -20.68 -3.70
CA THR A 274 -9.89 -20.49 -3.10
C THR A 274 -9.97 -20.43 -1.57
N VAL A 275 -10.89 -19.63 -1.01
CA VAL A 275 -11.07 -19.53 0.45
C VAL A 275 -11.53 -20.86 1.05
N SER A 276 -12.46 -21.57 0.40
CA SER A 276 -12.93 -22.86 0.89
C SER A 276 -11.83 -23.94 0.84
N ALA A 277 -11.00 -23.94 -0.21
CA ALA A 277 -9.85 -24.83 -0.30
C ALA A 277 -8.83 -24.54 0.80
N PHE A 278 -8.51 -23.28 1.02
CA PHE A 278 -7.62 -22.83 2.10
C PHE A 278 -8.10 -23.28 3.48
N LEU A 279 -9.37 -23.05 3.82
CA LEU A 279 -9.92 -23.42 5.13
C LEU A 279 -10.00 -24.93 5.39
N ARG A 280 -10.07 -25.76 4.35
CA ARG A 280 -9.97 -27.22 4.50
C ARG A 280 -8.57 -27.70 4.86
N MET A 281 -7.53 -26.96 4.45
CA MET A 281 -6.13 -27.32 4.76
C MET A 281 -5.65 -26.66 6.05
N HIS A 282 -6.30 -25.57 6.48
CA HIS A 282 -5.91 -24.74 7.61
C HIS A 282 -7.02 -24.68 8.65
N GLU A 283 -7.25 -25.78 9.40
CA GLU A 283 -8.28 -25.87 10.42
C GLU A 283 -8.13 -24.84 11.55
N GLU A 284 -6.93 -24.28 11.71
CA GLU A 284 -6.65 -23.19 12.65
C GLU A 284 -7.24 -21.85 12.23
N TYR A 285 -7.77 -21.72 11.00
CA TYR A 285 -8.46 -20.51 10.54
C TYR A 285 -9.97 -20.70 10.49
N HIS A 286 -10.70 -19.59 10.63
CA HIS A 286 -12.14 -19.51 10.39
C HIS A 286 -12.50 -18.15 9.80
N ILE A 287 -13.61 -18.06 9.09
CA ILE A 287 -14.15 -16.78 8.62
C ILE A 287 -14.66 -16.00 9.82
N GLU A 288 -14.29 -14.73 9.88
CA GLU A 288 -14.73 -13.80 10.92
C GLU A 288 -15.64 -12.73 10.30
N GLU A 289 -16.80 -12.51 10.90
CA GLU A 289 -17.76 -11.49 10.50
C GLU A 289 -17.16 -10.08 10.56
N THR A 290 -17.70 -9.19 9.74
CA THR A 290 -17.27 -7.78 9.69
C THR A 290 -18.46 -6.83 9.79
N ALA A 291 -18.22 -5.61 10.24
CA ALA A 291 -19.25 -4.55 10.25
C ALA A 291 -19.69 -4.12 8.83
N LEU A 292 -19.08 -4.68 7.77
CA LEU A 292 -19.46 -4.38 6.38
C LEU A 292 -20.62 -5.25 5.88
N GLU A 293 -21.01 -6.31 6.59
CA GLU A 293 -22.04 -7.26 6.15
C GLU A 293 -23.41 -6.59 5.96
N ASP A 294 -23.73 -5.58 6.76
CA ASP A 294 -24.96 -4.81 6.61
C ASP A 294 -24.99 -3.90 5.36
N MET A 295 -23.84 -3.69 4.73
CA MET A 295 -23.69 -2.74 3.62
C MET A 295 -23.33 -3.41 2.30
N LEU A 296 -22.81 -4.63 2.31
CA LEU A 296 -22.27 -5.34 1.16
C LEU A 296 -22.94 -6.69 0.97
N SER A 297 -22.88 -7.22 -0.24
CA SER A 297 -23.48 -8.53 -0.53
C SER A 297 -22.67 -9.67 0.10
N PRO A 298 -23.33 -10.74 0.56
CA PRO A 298 -22.66 -11.94 1.07
C PRO A 298 -21.96 -12.72 -0.05
N GLY A 299 -20.97 -13.54 0.35
CA GLY A 299 -20.40 -14.55 -0.53
C GLY A 299 -21.42 -15.62 -0.94
N ARG A 300 -21.19 -16.23 -2.09
CA ARG A 300 -22.10 -17.18 -2.74
C ARG A 300 -21.63 -18.62 -2.53
N ALA A 301 -22.04 -19.22 -1.41
CA ALA A 301 -21.68 -20.60 -1.05
C ALA A 301 -22.09 -21.62 -2.14
N GLU A 302 -23.23 -21.40 -2.80
CA GLU A 302 -23.80 -22.23 -3.86
C GLU A 302 -22.96 -22.26 -5.13
N TRP A 303 -22.01 -21.32 -5.28
CA TRP A 303 -21.14 -21.27 -6.46
C TRP A 303 -19.89 -22.15 -6.35
N THR A 304 -19.68 -22.80 -5.21
CA THR A 304 -18.60 -23.78 -5.02
C THR A 304 -19.15 -25.14 -4.61
N GLY A 305 -18.57 -26.21 -5.17
CA GLY A 305 -19.03 -27.58 -4.89
C GLY A 305 -18.80 -28.06 -3.45
N GLN A 306 -17.88 -27.42 -2.73
CA GLN A 306 -17.53 -27.75 -1.34
C GLN A 306 -17.29 -26.46 -0.53
N PRO A 307 -18.33 -25.71 -0.19
CA PRO A 307 -18.19 -24.47 0.56
C PRO A 307 -17.70 -24.73 1.98
N ALA A 308 -16.73 -23.96 2.44
CA ALA A 308 -16.35 -23.94 3.85
C ALA A 308 -17.46 -23.30 4.71
N ALA A 309 -17.50 -23.70 5.99
CA ALA A 309 -18.39 -23.07 6.95
C ALA A 309 -18.13 -21.55 7.03
N GLY A 310 -19.19 -20.75 6.97
CA GLY A 310 -19.11 -19.29 7.07
C GLY A 310 -18.84 -18.56 5.76
N ILE A 311 -18.78 -19.23 4.58
CA ILE A 311 -18.58 -18.55 3.29
C ILE A 311 -19.58 -17.42 3.04
N GLY A 312 -20.80 -17.52 3.54
CA GLY A 312 -21.80 -16.45 3.46
C GLY A 312 -21.40 -15.15 4.18
N HIS A 313 -20.42 -15.18 5.10
CA HIS A 313 -19.85 -14.00 5.76
C HIS A 313 -18.67 -13.38 5.01
N THR A 314 -18.26 -13.93 3.86
CA THR A 314 -17.41 -13.21 2.93
C THR A 314 -18.21 -12.15 2.18
N LEU A 315 -17.55 -11.16 1.62
CA LEU A 315 -18.20 -9.97 1.08
C LEU A 315 -17.96 -9.85 -0.41
N ARG A 316 -19.00 -9.43 -1.12
CA ARG A 316 -18.93 -9.06 -2.53
C ARG A 316 -19.44 -7.65 -2.76
N LEU A 317 -18.70 -6.88 -3.53
CA LEU A 317 -19.12 -5.59 -4.05
C LEU A 317 -19.48 -5.79 -5.53
N TRP A 318 -20.75 -5.57 -5.85
CA TRP A 318 -21.29 -5.76 -7.19
C TRP A 318 -21.52 -4.41 -7.86
N PRO A 319 -21.08 -4.19 -9.11
CA PRO A 319 -21.23 -2.89 -9.78
C PRO A 319 -22.68 -2.47 -10.02
N HIS A 320 -23.64 -3.39 -9.99
CA HIS A 320 -25.08 -3.10 -10.11
C HIS A 320 -25.74 -2.82 -8.74
N LEU A 321 -25.08 -3.12 -7.61
CA LEU A 321 -25.62 -2.89 -6.28
C LEU A 321 -24.94 -1.74 -5.55
N VAL A 322 -23.66 -1.47 -5.86
CA VAL A 322 -22.87 -0.40 -5.25
C VAL A 322 -22.15 0.42 -6.31
N ARG A 323 -21.86 1.67 -6.01
CA ARG A 323 -21.10 2.56 -6.89
C ARG A 323 -19.58 2.23 -6.83
N GLY A 324 -19.20 1.13 -7.47
CA GLY A 324 -17.82 0.61 -7.53
C GLY A 324 -17.62 -0.34 -8.69
N GLU A 325 -16.38 -0.77 -8.93
CA GLU A 325 -16.04 -1.63 -10.08
C GLU A 325 -16.22 -3.11 -9.77
N GLY A 326 -16.11 -3.49 -8.51
CA GLY A 326 -16.27 -4.86 -8.03
C GLY A 326 -15.09 -5.36 -7.21
N HIS A 327 -15.41 -6.10 -6.14
CA HIS A 327 -14.39 -6.67 -5.24
C HIS A 327 -14.96 -7.88 -4.50
N TYR A 328 -14.06 -8.78 -4.09
CA TYR A 328 -14.34 -9.86 -3.15
C TYR A 328 -13.43 -9.74 -1.93
N ILE A 329 -13.95 -10.06 -0.74
CA ILE A 329 -13.21 -9.94 0.51
C ILE A 329 -13.58 -11.10 1.43
N ALA A 330 -12.57 -11.79 1.96
CA ALA A 330 -12.71 -12.78 3.03
C ALA A 330 -11.82 -12.35 4.21
N ARG A 331 -12.43 -12.18 5.38
CA ARG A 331 -11.71 -11.95 6.63
C ARG A 331 -11.58 -13.26 7.40
N LEU A 332 -10.37 -13.66 7.69
CA LEU A 332 -10.02 -14.92 8.32
C LEU A 332 -9.31 -14.66 9.66
N ARG A 333 -9.73 -15.35 10.71
CA ARG A 333 -9.10 -15.30 12.03
C ARG A 333 -8.32 -16.59 12.29
N LYS A 334 -7.03 -16.47 12.67
CA LYS A 334 -6.23 -17.60 13.16
C LYS A 334 -6.55 -17.86 14.62
N ARG A 335 -6.88 -19.10 14.99
CA ARG A 335 -7.14 -19.50 16.36
C ARG A 335 -5.87 -19.39 17.21
N GLY A 336 -6.05 -19.25 18.54
CA GLY A 336 -4.97 -19.18 19.51
C GLY A 336 -4.81 -17.79 20.13
N HIS A 337 -4.05 -17.75 21.22
CA HIS A 337 -3.67 -16.53 21.93
C HIS A 337 -2.19 -16.29 21.74
N CYS A 338 -1.79 -15.04 21.57
CA CYS A 338 -0.39 -14.65 21.55
C CYS A 338 0.05 -14.35 22.98
N GLU A 339 0.80 -15.26 23.59
CA GLU A 339 1.73 -14.90 24.66
C GLU A 339 2.97 -14.33 23.94
N ASP A 340 3.34 -13.11 24.27
CA ASP A 340 4.37 -12.27 23.63
C ASP A 340 5.41 -12.97 22.76
N THR A 341 5.18 -12.99 21.44
CA THR A 341 6.12 -13.57 20.47
C THR A 341 7.43 -12.78 20.36
N LEU A 342 7.52 -11.56 20.88
CA LEU A 342 8.77 -10.77 20.90
C LEU A 342 9.87 -11.45 21.72
N SER A 343 9.54 -12.19 22.78
CA SER A 343 10.52 -12.98 23.57
C SER A 343 11.10 -14.16 22.77
N ALA A 344 10.30 -14.77 21.89
CA ALA A 344 10.73 -15.88 21.03
C ALA A 344 11.68 -15.43 19.91
N TYR A 345 11.52 -14.19 19.40
CA TYR A 345 12.41 -13.61 18.39
C TYR A 345 13.75 -13.18 19.00
N GLY A 346 13.77 -12.58 20.19
CA GLY A 346 15.01 -12.24 20.90
C GLY A 346 15.88 -13.48 21.21
N VAL A 347 15.26 -14.62 21.53
CA VAL A 347 15.96 -15.90 21.73
C VAL A 347 16.53 -16.46 20.42
N ARG A 348 15.84 -16.29 19.29
CA ARG A 348 16.34 -16.72 17.97
C ARG A 348 17.49 -15.86 17.44
N GLU A 349 17.48 -14.55 17.66
CA GLU A 349 18.63 -13.69 17.34
C GLU A 349 19.88 -14.13 18.13
N ALA A 350 19.73 -14.44 19.41
CA ALA A 350 20.84 -14.96 20.24
C ALA A 350 21.33 -16.35 19.78
N ALA A 351 20.42 -17.23 19.29
CA ALA A 351 20.77 -18.56 18.79
C ALA A 351 21.42 -18.50 17.38
N THR A 352 20.92 -17.63 16.50
CA THR A 352 21.49 -17.44 15.14
C THR A 352 22.85 -16.76 15.20
N GLN A 353 23.07 -15.84 16.15
CA GLN A 353 24.38 -15.26 16.40
C GLN A 353 25.41 -16.28 16.95
N LYS A 354 24.99 -17.30 17.73
CA LYS A 354 25.89 -18.36 18.20
C LYS A 354 26.34 -19.31 17.08
N SER A 355 25.51 -19.56 16.05
CA SER A 355 25.91 -20.43 14.92
C SER A 355 26.77 -19.72 13.87
N ALA A 356 26.63 -18.40 13.74
CA ALA A 356 27.37 -17.56 12.76
C ALA A 356 28.79 -17.20 13.26
N ARG A 357 29.09 -17.38 14.54
CA ARG A 357 30.38 -17.00 15.14
C ARG A 357 31.61 -17.83 14.74
N LYS A 358 31.48 -18.77 13.82
CA LYS A 358 32.62 -19.58 13.36
C LYS A 358 33.41 -19.01 12.17
N ASN A 359 32.92 -17.94 11.49
CA ASN A 359 33.58 -17.36 10.30
C ASN A 359 33.43 -15.85 10.18
N GLU A 360 33.61 -15.06 11.25
CA GLU A 360 33.51 -13.59 11.10
C GLU A 360 34.78 -12.87 11.53
N VAL A 361 35.19 -11.95 10.63
CA VAL A 361 36.15 -10.86 10.88
C VAL A 361 35.59 -9.97 12.00
N ARG A 362 36.36 -9.72 13.05
CA ARG A 362 36.01 -8.93 14.22
C ARG A 362 35.65 -7.50 13.83
N THR A 363 34.36 -7.12 13.99
CA THR A 363 33.94 -5.73 14.17
C THR A 363 33.80 -5.43 15.66
N PRO A 364 34.16 -4.22 16.15
CA PRO A 364 34.13 -3.90 17.59
C PRO A 364 32.67 -3.91 18.12
N GLU A 365 32.48 -4.58 19.24
CA GLU A 365 31.19 -4.60 19.96
C GLU A 365 30.87 -3.18 20.47
N GLY A 366 29.90 -2.51 19.80
CA GLY A 366 29.27 -1.30 20.31
C GLY A 366 28.09 -1.65 21.21
N LYS A 367 28.15 -1.28 22.47
CA LYS A 367 27.01 -1.38 23.40
C LYS A 367 25.84 -0.56 22.86
N ASN A 368 24.64 -1.12 22.85
CA ASN A 368 23.39 -0.42 22.55
C ASN A 368 23.28 0.81 23.48
N GLY A 369 23.43 2.01 22.93
CA GLY A 369 23.23 3.26 23.65
C GLY A 369 21.82 3.78 23.36
N VAL A 370 21.02 3.93 24.40
CA VAL A 370 19.79 4.72 24.37
C VAL A 370 20.20 6.18 24.47
N SER A 371 19.65 7.10 23.67
CA SER A 371 19.84 8.52 23.88
C SER A 371 19.27 8.91 25.24
N GLU A 372 19.82 9.92 25.91
CA GLU A 372 19.40 10.33 27.27
C GLU A 372 17.90 10.65 27.36
N ASN A 373 17.22 10.84 26.23
CA ASN A 373 15.79 11.11 26.16
C ASN A 373 14.95 9.92 25.62
N GLY A 374 15.52 8.72 25.38
CA GLY A 374 14.79 7.52 25.04
C GLY A 374 14.15 7.47 23.63
N LEU A 375 14.33 8.52 22.82
CA LEU A 375 13.60 8.72 21.57
C LEU A 375 14.15 7.90 20.38
N TRP A 376 15.44 7.56 20.39
CA TRP A 376 16.08 6.92 19.23
C TRP A 376 17.13 5.90 19.67
N GLN A 377 16.95 4.66 19.27
CA GLN A 377 17.97 3.62 19.45
C GLN A 377 18.84 3.54 18.20
N ILE A 378 20.15 3.49 18.39
CA ILE A 378 21.12 3.54 17.33
C ILE A 378 21.87 2.24 17.23
N THR A 379 21.92 1.67 16.02
CA THR A 379 22.90 0.64 15.69
C THR A 379 24.23 1.31 15.33
N GLY A 380 25.14 1.41 16.32
CA GLY A 380 26.56 1.50 16.06
C GLY A 380 27.22 2.89 16.00
N GLU A 381 26.56 3.98 15.60
CA GLU A 381 27.23 5.27 15.40
C GLU A 381 26.67 6.40 16.28
N LYS A 382 27.11 6.49 17.53
CA LYS A 382 26.73 7.57 18.46
C LYS A 382 26.93 8.98 17.88
N LYS A 383 27.93 9.15 16.99
CA LYS A 383 28.25 10.42 16.35
C LYS A 383 27.16 10.82 15.35
N LEU A 384 26.71 9.89 14.50
CA LEU A 384 25.65 10.15 13.51
C LEU A 384 24.36 10.59 14.17
N CYS A 385 24.05 10.06 15.33
CA CYS A 385 22.82 10.41 16.06
C CYS A 385 22.82 11.80 16.63
N LYS A 386 23.91 12.14 17.31
CA LYS A 386 24.07 13.52 17.77
C LYS A 386 23.98 14.52 16.63
N LEU A 387 24.60 14.22 15.49
CA LEU A 387 24.56 15.08 14.32
C LEU A 387 23.14 15.16 13.73
N MET A 388 22.44 14.02 13.63
CA MET A 388 21.07 14.00 13.11
C MET A 388 20.09 14.68 14.07
N GLU A 389 20.23 14.50 15.38
CA GLU A 389 19.43 15.19 16.37
C GLU A 389 19.64 16.71 16.29
N GLY A 390 20.90 17.18 16.21
CA GLY A 390 21.21 18.58 15.98
C GLY A 390 20.58 19.11 14.68
N PHE A 391 20.73 18.38 13.58
CA PHE A 391 20.13 18.75 12.29
C PHE A 391 18.62 18.91 12.37
N LEU A 392 17.91 17.97 13.01
CA LEU A 392 16.46 18.05 13.12
C LEU A 392 16.00 19.18 14.04
N ARG A 393 16.65 19.34 15.22
CA ARG A 393 16.25 20.33 16.23
C ARG A 393 16.73 21.75 15.91
N GLU A 394 17.98 21.91 15.47
CA GLU A 394 18.63 23.21 15.33
C GLU A 394 18.50 23.74 13.90
N ASP A 395 18.75 22.88 12.89
CA ASP A 395 18.73 23.32 11.49
C ASP A 395 17.31 23.36 10.92
N LEU A 396 16.45 22.37 11.25
CA LEU A 396 15.07 22.27 10.74
C LEU A 396 14.00 22.71 11.75
N GLU A 397 14.39 22.97 12.99
CA GLU A 397 13.47 23.39 14.08
C GLU A 397 12.29 22.41 14.24
N ILE A 398 12.55 21.09 14.08
CA ILE A 398 11.53 20.04 14.25
C ILE A 398 11.17 19.93 15.74
N CYS A 399 9.86 19.98 16.03
CA CYS A 399 9.36 19.93 17.39
C CYS A 399 9.48 18.55 18.03
N GLU A 400 9.54 18.52 19.37
CA GLU A 400 9.60 17.29 20.17
C GLU A 400 8.40 16.38 19.93
N THR A 401 7.22 16.96 19.70
CA THR A 401 5.98 16.21 19.44
C THR A 401 6.10 15.35 18.18
N TRP A 402 6.74 15.88 17.11
CA TRP A 402 6.97 15.08 15.90
C TRP A 402 7.90 13.92 16.19
N MET A 403 9.02 14.15 16.90
CA MET A 403 9.99 13.10 17.24
C MET A 403 9.38 12.02 18.12
N THR A 404 8.52 12.38 19.07
CA THR A 404 7.80 11.43 19.94
C THR A 404 6.77 10.61 19.16
N ARG A 405 6.11 11.20 18.16
CA ARG A 405 5.15 10.47 17.31
C ARG A 405 5.81 9.46 16.38
N HIS A 406 7.12 9.60 16.10
CA HIS A 406 7.84 8.76 15.15
C HIS A 406 9.04 8.09 15.83
N PRO A 407 8.82 7.15 16.78
CA PRO A 407 9.90 6.36 17.37
C PRO A 407 10.54 5.47 16.31
N GLY A 408 11.85 5.28 16.39
CA GLY A 408 12.55 4.44 15.43
C GLY A 408 14.05 4.40 15.62
N ARG A 409 14.69 3.59 14.78
CA ARG A 409 16.15 3.45 14.74
C ARG A 409 16.71 4.11 13.48
N LEU A 410 17.80 4.86 13.61
CA LEU A 410 18.49 5.38 12.44
C LEU A 410 19.21 4.25 11.70
N VAL A 411 18.97 4.19 10.40
CA VAL A 411 19.69 3.29 9.49
C VAL A 411 20.22 4.07 8.30
N ARG A 412 21.38 3.64 7.79
CA ARG A 412 22.02 4.24 6.63
C ARG A 412 21.92 3.31 5.43
N PHE A 413 21.54 3.87 4.27
CA PHE A 413 21.59 3.22 2.98
C PHE A 413 22.40 4.09 1.99
N GLY A 414 23.65 3.76 1.80
CA GLY A 414 24.59 4.63 1.08
C GLY A 414 24.79 5.95 1.83
N ASP A 415 24.49 7.07 1.18
CA ASP A 415 24.48 8.42 1.77
C ASP A 415 23.11 8.85 2.35
N GLN A 416 22.11 8.01 2.25
CA GLN A 416 20.75 8.29 2.71
C GLN A 416 20.54 7.80 4.14
N ILE A 417 19.93 8.65 4.98
CA ILE A 417 19.61 8.36 6.38
C ILE A 417 18.12 8.19 6.51
N TYR A 418 17.71 7.07 7.12
CA TYR A 418 16.33 6.70 7.35
C TYR A 418 16.02 6.53 8.82
N LEU A 419 14.77 6.79 9.19
CA LEU A 419 14.15 6.39 10.44
C LEU A 419 13.36 5.12 10.19
N MET A 420 13.87 3.98 10.69
CA MET A 420 13.24 2.67 10.58
C MET A 420 12.37 2.39 11.81
N PRO A 421 11.13 1.88 11.66
CA PRO A 421 10.29 1.50 12.80
C PRO A 421 11.00 0.56 13.78
N GLU A 422 10.74 0.76 15.08
CA GLU A 422 11.40 -0.04 16.14
C GLU A 422 11.05 -1.52 16.08
N GLU A 423 9.84 -1.84 15.67
CA GLU A 423 9.29 -3.20 15.58
C GLU A 423 9.94 -4.02 14.45
N MET A 424 10.64 -3.37 13.51
CA MET A 424 11.36 -4.08 12.45
C MET A 424 12.57 -4.81 13.01
N ILE A 425 12.56 -6.13 12.95
CA ILE A 425 13.57 -6.99 13.59
C ILE A 425 14.93 -6.85 12.91
N SER A 426 14.98 -7.01 11.59
CA SER A 426 16.21 -6.97 10.80
C SER A 426 15.89 -6.72 9.33
N LEU A 427 16.80 -6.03 8.64
CA LEU A 427 16.74 -5.87 7.17
C LEU A 427 17.70 -6.85 6.45
N LYS A 428 18.41 -7.71 7.20
CA LYS A 428 19.40 -8.63 6.64
C LYS A 428 18.75 -9.68 5.74
N GLY A 429 19.23 -9.75 4.51
CA GLY A 429 18.76 -10.73 3.55
C GLY A 429 17.39 -10.42 2.93
N ILE A 430 16.88 -9.21 3.09
CA ILE A 430 15.66 -8.69 2.46
C ILE A 430 16.07 -7.68 1.38
N LYS A 431 15.44 -7.78 0.21
CA LYS A 431 15.56 -6.75 -0.83
C LYS A 431 14.65 -5.58 -0.46
N VAL A 432 15.20 -4.62 0.27
CA VAL A 432 14.50 -3.43 0.75
C VAL A 432 14.66 -2.30 -0.25
N LEU A 433 13.54 -1.63 -0.60
CA LEU A 433 13.52 -0.42 -1.40
C LEU A 433 13.46 0.83 -0.52
N ARG A 434 12.73 0.72 0.61
CA ARG A 434 12.58 1.80 1.60
C ARG A 434 12.55 1.18 3.01
N PRO A 435 13.53 1.47 3.86
CA PRO A 435 13.59 0.89 5.20
C PRO A 435 12.78 1.67 6.26
N GLY A 436 12.06 2.70 5.86
CA GLY A 436 11.30 3.60 6.72
C GLY A 436 11.23 5.01 6.12
N LEU A 437 11.12 6.04 6.95
CA LEU A 437 11.10 7.43 6.54
C LEU A 437 12.52 7.93 6.22
N GLN A 438 12.76 8.40 5.01
CA GLN A 438 14.00 9.07 4.67
C GLN A 438 14.03 10.46 5.33
N LEU A 439 15.04 10.70 6.16
CA LEU A 439 15.21 11.97 6.89
C LEU A 439 16.07 12.95 6.10
N ALA A 440 17.20 12.46 5.59
CA ALA A 440 18.20 13.30 4.94
C ALA A 440 19.14 12.50 4.04
N THR A 441 19.88 13.23 3.20
CA THR A 441 21.07 12.73 2.49
C THR A 441 22.30 13.36 3.13
N GLU A 442 23.27 12.50 3.53
CA GLU A 442 24.54 12.95 4.10
C GLU A 442 25.47 13.46 2.96
N LYS A 443 25.97 14.68 3.10
CA LYS A 443 26.99 15.28 2.26
C LYS A 443 28.26 15.49 3.07
N LYS A 444 29.36 15.87 2.41
CA LYS A 444 30.70 15.96 3.02
C LYS A 444 30.73 16.69 4.37
N ASN A 445 29.94 17.76 4.54
CA ASN A 445 29.94 18.57 5.77
C ASN A 445 28.52 19.00 6.20
N ARG A 446 27.46 18.43 5.68
CA ARG A 446 26.07 18.80 6.00
C ARG A 446 25.10 17.67 5.69
N PHE A 447 23.89 17.76 6.24
CA PHE A 447 22.73 17.01 5.80
C PHE A 447 21.88 17.86 4.86
N GLU A 448 21.36 17.22 3.82
CA GLU A 448 20.30 17.81 2.98
C GLU A 448 18.97 17.12 3.35
N PRO A 449 17.94 17.88 3.77
CA PRO A 449 16.65 17.29 4.16
C PRO A 449 16.03 16.53 3.00
N ALA A 450 15.45 15.37 3.28
CA ALA A 450 14.75 14.60 2.28
C ALA A 450 13.33 15.15 2.07
N HIS A 451 12.83 15.09 0.84
CA HIS A 451 11.44 15.42 0.51
C HIS A 451 10.43 14.59 1.32
N ALA A 452 10.76 13.32 1.57
CA ALA A 452 9.97 12.42 2.41
C ALA A 452 9.75 12.96 3.83
N LEU A 453 10.79 13.58 4.43
CA LEU A 453 10.66 14.22 5.74
C LEU A 453 9.66 15.37 5.68
N ALA A 454 9.79 16.27 4.70
CA ALA A 454 8.84 17.37 4.52
C ALA A 454 7.39 16.89 4.36
N LEU A 455 7.18 15.82 3.58
CA LEU A 455 5.87 15.20 3.41
C LEU A 455 5.32 14.52 4.68
N SER A 456 6.14 14.20 5.68
CA SER A 456 5.70 13.63 6.95
C SER A 456 5.28 14.68 7.99
N LEU A 457 5.61 15.94 7.75
CA LEU A 457 5.34 17.06 8.68
C LEU A 457 3.88 17.54 8.59
N LEU A 458 3.36 17.98 9.73
CA LEU A 458 2.11 18.72 9.84
C LEU A 458 2.42 20.20 10.14
N THR A 459 1.40 21.05 9.97
CA THR A 459 1.51 22.46 10.37
C THR A 459 1.90 22.56 11.85
N GLY A 460 3.00 23.26 12.13
CA GLY A 460 3.56 23.43 13.48
C GLY A 460 4.57 22.35 13.90
N ASP A 461 4.86 21.34 13.09
CA ASP A 461 5.92 20.37 13.38
C ASP A 461 7.32 20.92 13.17
N SER A 462 7.48 21.99 12.38
CA SER A 462 8.75 22.68 12.15
C SER A 462 8.57 24.19 12.28
N GLY A 463 9.56 24.88 12.85
CA GLY A 463 9.63 26.35 12.85
C GLY A 463 9.94 26.93 11.47
N ARG A 464 10.46 26.10 10.55
CA ARG A 464 10.84 26.52 9.19
C ARG A 464 9.76 26.13 8.16
N MET A 465 8.59 26.72 8.32
CA MET A 465 7.47 26.55 7.39
C MET A 465 7.16 27.87 6.67
N TYR A 466 6.99 27.79 5.37
CA TYR A 466 6.58 28.93 4.55
C TYR A 466 5.18 28.66 3.97
N GLY A 467 4.25 29.61 4.21
CA GLY A 467 2.90 29.55 3.67
C GLY A 467 2.90 30.03 2.23
N VAL A 468 2.44 29.19 1.31
CA VAL A 468 2.35 29.50 -0.12
C VAL A 468 0.89 29.54 -0.58
N THR A 469 0.61 30.34 -1.59
CA THR A 469 -0.63 30.29 -2.34
C THR A 469 -0.65 29.04 -3.24
N GLU A 470 -1.83 28.67 -3.75
CA GLU A 470 -1.94 27.54 -4.69
C GLU A 470 -1.12 27.77 -5.97
N GLN A 471 -1.05 29.00 -6.45
CA GLN A 471 -0.26 29.37 -7.63
C GLN A 471 1.25 29.18 -7.39
N GLU A 472 1.74 29.64 -6.24
CA GLU A 472 3.14 29.46 -5.83
C GLU A 472 3.48 27.98 -5.62
N ALA A 473 2.59 27.22 -4.98
CA ALA A 473 2.76 25.78 -4.83
C ALA A 473 2.83 25.06 -6.19
N ALA A 474 1.97 25.43 -7.14
CA ALA A 474 2.00 24.90 -8.50
C ALA A 474 3.28 25.29 -9.25
N ALA A 475 3.78 26.51 -9.08
CA ALA A 475 5.05 26.98 -9.63
C ALA A 475 6.23 26.17 -9.07
N TYR A 476 6.27 26.01 -7.74
CA TYR A 476 7.29 25.20 -7.07
C TYR A 476 7.32 23.76 -7.58
N LEU A 477 6.16 23.10 -7.73
CA LEU A 477 6.07 21.73 -8.26
C LEU A 477 6.54 21.63 -9.72
N ARG A 478 6.51 22.72 -10.49
CA ARG A 478 7.13 22.77 -11.83
C ARG A 478 8.65 23.04 -11.80
N GLY A 479 9.23 23.20 -10.61
CA GLY A 479 10.66 23.52 -10.42
C GLY A 479 10.99 25.01 -10.58
N GLU A 480 10.00 25.91 -10.49
CA GLU A 480 10.18 27.35 -10.49
C GLU A 480 10.56 27.84 -9.08
N SER A 481 11.33 28.93 -9.00
CA SER A 481 11.63 29.56 -7.72
C SER A 481 10.41 30.34 -7.21
N ILE A 482 10.14 30.23 -5.90
CA ILE A 482 9.16 31.05 -5.21
C ILE A 482 9.90 32.25 -4.63
N ALA A 483 9.38 33.45 -4.88
CA ALA A 483 9.98 34.69 -4.41
C ALA A 483 9.65 34.99 -2.93
#